data_c2d1f4383a0434a9690fd00e1a885855
#
_entry.id   c2d1f4383a0434a9690fd00e1a885855
#
_cell.length_a   1.000
_cell.length_b   1.000
_cell.length_c   1.000
_cell.angle_alpha   90.00
_cell.angle_beta   90.00
_cell.angle_gamma   90.00
#
_symmetry.space_group_name_H-M   'P 1'
#
loop_
_entity.id
_entity.type
_entity.pdbx_description
1 polymer ?
#
loop_
_entity_poly.entity_id
_entity_poly.type
_entity_poly.pdbx_seq_one_letter_code
_entity_poly.pdbx_strand_id
1 'polypeptide(L)'
;MTVEIDLIELAKGLARVRDSAEHAIVVYEDGFALHLRGSSLGVGIPLVSNHGKAVAVVHTHPVPRTAPSLPDLRVLFSMGVLGVQNPKLVTIYSDGGEATVSIYTLRSLPPPDLVPLIEEQALKYEQLSARTDFDPSISEKQLREQHAILSRLGISVERYKVKVAS
;
A
#
# COMPACT_ATOMS: atom_id res chain seq x y z
N MET A 1 -5.44 11.72 21.35
CA MET A 1 -4.67 12.69 20.57
C MET A 1 -4.28 12.06 19.25
N THR A 2 -4.83 12.57 18.17
CA THR A 2 -4.48 12.11 16.84
C THR A 2 -3.14 12.75 16.45
N VAL A 3 -2.13 11.93 16.25
CA VAL A 3 -0.87 12.40 15.68
C VAL A 3 -1.10 12.47 14.17
N GLU A 4 -1.04 13.67 13.63
CA GLU A 4 -1.12 13.85 12.18
C GLU A 4 0.20 13.41 11.57
N ILE A 5 0.15 12.33 10.79
CA ILE A 5 1.32 11.74 10.18
C ILE A 5 1.33 12.12 8.72
N ASP A 6 2.42 12.76 8.27
CA ASP A 6 2.61 13.08 6.87
C ASP A 6 3.18 11.86 6.14
N LEU A 7 2.29 11.05 5.58
CA LEU A 7 2.66 9.84 4.85
C LEU A 7 3.44 10.17 3.57
N ILE A 8 3.20 11.33 2.97
CA ILE A 8 3.92 11.75 1.77
C ILE A 8 5.38 12.04 2.10
N GLU A 9 5.65 12.69 3.23
CA GLU A 9 7.02 12.95 3.68
C GLU A 9 7.75 11.65 4.05
N LEU A 10 7.07 10.71 4.69
CA LEU A 10 7.64 9.39 4.97
C LEU A 10 7.97 8.65 3.66
N ALA A 11 7.06 8.70 2.69
CA ALA A 11 7.29 8.09 1.39
C ALA A 11 8.47 8.72 0.65
N LYS A 12 8.60 10.04 0.68
CA LYS A 12 9.76 10.73 0.11
C LYS A 12 11.07 10.31 0.77
N GLY A 13 11.07 10.19 2.10
CA GLY A 13 12.24 9.72 2.84
C GLY A 13 12.64 8.32 2.41
N LEU A 14 11.66 7.44 2.28
CA LEU A 14 11.90 6.06 1.86
C LEU A 14 12.39 5.97 0.41
N ALA A 15 11.90 6.85 -0.46
CA ALA A 15 12.32 6.92 -1.86
C ALA A 15 13.79 7.29 -2.04
N ARG A 16 14.41 7.90 -1.04
CA ARG A 16 15.83 8.26 -1.08
C ARG A 16 16.76 7.08 -0.77
N VAL A 17 16.21 6.00 -0.22
CA VAL A 17 16.99 4.80 0.05
C VAL A 17 17.25 4.08 -1.27
N ARG A 18 18.53 3.96 -1.63
CA ARG A 18 18.94 3.43 -2.93
C ARG A 18 19.75 2.15 -2.74
N ASP A 19 19.04 1.08 -2.47
CA ASP A 19 19.59 -0.26 -2.54
C ASP A 19 18.59 -1.18 -3.25
N SER A 20 18.97 -2.43 -3.46
CA SER A 20 18.12 -3.40 -4.17
C SER A 20 17.06 -4.05 -3.26
N ALA A 21 17.05 -3.71 -1.98
CA ALA A 21 16.11 -4.29 -1.04
C ALA A 21 14.78 -3.53 -1.03
N GLU A 22 13.71 -4.22 -0.69
CA GLU A 22 12.44 -3.59 -0.38
C GLU A 22 12.52 -2.98 1.02
N HIS A 23 11.91 -1.82 1.18
CA HIS A 23 11.84 -1.12 2.45
C HIS A 23 10.40 -0.83 2.81
N ALA A 24 10.09 -0.92 4.08
CA ALA A 24 8.78 -0.58 4.61
C ALA A 24 8.91 0.27 5.86
N ILE A 25 7.98 1.18 6.05
CA ILE A 25 7.81 1.91 7.31
C ILE A 25 6.42 1.57 7.83
N VAL A 26 6.35 1.06 9.06
CA VAL A 26 5.09 0.78 9.74
C VAL A 26 4.86 1.88 10.76
N VAL A 27 3.70 2.53 10.68
CA VAL A 27 3.33 3.61 11.60
C VAL A 27 2.26 3.10 12.54
N TYR A 28 2.46 3.31 13.85
CA TYR A 28 1.59 2.84 14.92
C TYR A 28 0.73 3.96 15.50
N GLU A 29 -0.28 3.57 16.29
CA GLU A 29 -1.27 4.50 16.87
C GLU A 29 -0.64 5.66 17.67
N ASP A 30 0.48 5.43 18.33
CA ASP A 30 1.17 6.44 19.13
C ASP A 30 2.12 7.34 18.31
N GLY A 31 2.18 7.13 17.00
CA GLY A 31 3.06 7.87 16.10
C GLY A 31 4.44 7.25 15.90
N PHE A 32 4.77 6.16 16.62
CA PHE A 32 6.03 5.45 16.42
C PHE A 32 6.09 4.88 15.00
N ALA A 33 7.22 5.04 14.34
CA ALA A 33 7.46 4.51 13.00
C ALA A 33 8.63 3.53 13.03
N LEU A 34 8.39 2.32 12.51
CA LEU A 34 9.37 1.25 12.43
C LEU A 34 9.81 1.05 10.98
N HIS A 35 11.12 1.16 10.74
CA HIS A 35 11.69 0.90 9.41
C HIS A 35 12.10 -0.57 9.32
N LEU A 36 11.59 -1.27 8.32
CA LEU A 36 11.91 -2.64 8.01
C LEU A 36 12.60 -2.73 6.66
N ARG A 37 13.62 -3.55 6.57
CA ARG A 37 14.31 -3.88 5.34
C ARG A 37 14.16 -5.36 5.07
N GLY A 38 13.75 -5.72 3.84
CA GLY A 38 13.55 -7.12 3.48
C GLY A 38 13.69 -7.34 1.99
N SER A 39 13.73 -8.60 1.59
CA SER A 39 13.76 -9.01 0.19
C SER A 39 12.36 -9.16 -0.40
N SER A 40 11.35 -9.30 0.44
CA SER A 40 9.94 -9.33 0.03
C SER A 40 9.06 -8.89 1.19
N LEU A 41 7.92 -8.28 0.87
CA LEU A 41 6.94 -7.84 1.87
C LEU A 41 6.14 -8.98 2.51
N GLY A 42 6.37 -10.22 2.11
CA GLY A 42 5.81 -11.39 2.78
C GLY A 42 6.45 -11.67 4.14
N VAL A 43 7.47 -10.91 4.53
CA VAL A 43 8.11 -11.04 5.83
C VAL A 43 7.33 -10.22 6.84
N GLY A 44 6.58 -10.88 7.67
CA GLY A 44 5.78 -10.41 8.78
C GLY A 44 5.91 -8.96 9.19
N ILE A 45 5.05 -8.11 8.66
CA ILE A 45 4.89 -6.75 9.19
C ILE A 45 4.18 -6.87 10.54
N PRO A 46 4.80 -6.40 11.65
CA PRO A 46 4.17 -6.47 12.96
C PRO A 46 3.02 -5.45 13.05
N LEU A 47 1.79 -5.94 12.96
CA LEU A 47 0.59 -5.09 12.98
C LEU A 47 0.16 -4.70 14.38
N VAL A 48 0.68 -5.36 15.42
CA VAL A 48 0.42 -5.03 16.81
C VAL A 48 1.76 -4.99 17.55
N SER A 49 1.96 -3.96 18.35
CA SER A 49 3.18 -3.77 19.13
C SER A 49 2.86 -3.09 20.45
N ASN A 50 3.88 -2.85 21.29
CA ASN A 50 3.71 -2.02 22.49
C ASN A 50 3.40 -0.55 22.16
N HIS A 51 3.48 -0.14 20.90
CA HIS A 51 3.05 1.18 20.43
C HIS A 51 1.60 1.20 19.93
N GLY A 52 0.86 0.12 20.15
CA GLY A 52 -0.50 -0.06 19.67
C GLY A 52 -0.59 -0.78 18.34
N LYS A 53 -1.67 -0.56 17.63
CA LYS A 53 -1.90 -1.18 16.33
C LYS A 53 -1.27 -0.36 15.22
N ALA A 54 -0.81 -1.03 14.16
CA ALA A 54 -0.36 -0.35 12.95
C ALA A 54 -1.55 0.36 12.29
N VAL A 55 -1.36 1.62 11.90
CA VAL A 55 -2.39 2.45 11.26
C VAL A 55 -2.05 2.75 9.81
N ALA A 56 -0.78 2.64 9.44
CA ALA A 56 -0.33 2.84 8.06
C ALA A 56 0.94 2.02 7.79
N VAL A 57 1.08 1.58 6.56
CA VAL A 57 2.29 0.92 6.07
C VAL A 57 2.71 1.61 4.79
N VAL A 58 3.96 2.06 4.73
CA VAL A 58 4.57 2.68 3.54
C VAL A 58 5.65 1.75 3.03
N HIS A 59 5.63 1.41 1.75
CA HIS A 59 6.69 0.57 1.20
C HIS A 59 7.10 0.95 -0.21
N THR A 60 8.36 0.64 -0.53
CA THR A 60 8.90 0.85 -1.86
C THR A 60 8.62 -0.34 -2.77
N HIS A 61 8.47 -0.06 -4.06
CA HIS A 61 8.49 -1.09 -5.11
C HIS A 61 9.75 -0.92 -5.94
N PRO A 62 10.62 -1.93 -6.03
CA PRO A 62 11.86 -1.82 -6.79
C PRO A 62 11.66 -1.92 -8.30
N VAL A 63 10.50 -2.38 -8.73
CA VAL A 63 10.08 -2.44 -10.13
C VAL A 63 8.90 -1.49 -10.34
N PRO A 64 8.55 -1.12 -11.59
CA PRO A 64 7.46 -0.17 -11.82
C PRO A 64 6.08 -0.74 -11.49
N ARG A 65 5.88 -1.06 -10.23
CA ARG A 65 4.59 -1.46 -9.68
C ARG A 65 3.83 -0.21 -9.29
N THR A 66 2.79 0.07 -10.02
CA THR A 66 1.92 1.20 -9.70
C THR A 66 0.72 0.78 -8.85
N ALA A 67 0.54 -0.53 -8.66
CA ALA A 67 -0.56 -1.10 -7.89
C ALA A 67 -0.02 -1.99 -6.77
N PRO A 68 -0.71 -2.10 -5.62
CA PRO A 68 -0.29 -3.01 -4.56
C PRO A 68 -0.49 -4.47 -4.98
N SER A 69 0.34 -5.36 -4.45
CA SER A 69 0.16 -6.79 -4.63
C SER A 69 -1.01 -7.30 -3.76
N LEU A 70 -1.44 -8.54 -4.00
CA LEU A 70 -2.45 -9.16 -3.15
C LEU A 70 -1.98 -9.29 -1.68
N PRO A 71 -0.73 -9.69 -1.39
CA PRO A 71 -0.23 -9.65 -0.02
C PRO A 71 -0.31 -8.27 0.62
N ASP A 72 -0.05 -7.20 -0.13
CA ASP A 72 -0.18 -5.82 0.37
C ASP A 72 -1.62 -5.51 0.79
N LEU A 73 -2.59 -5.93 -0.02
CA LEU A 73 -4.00 -5.74 0.31
C LEU A 73 -4.40 -6.52 1.56
N ARG A 74 -3.83 -7.70 1.76
CA ARG A 74 -4.06 -8.50 2.98
C ARG A 74 -3.60 -7.76 4.23
N VAL A 75 -2.47 -7.06 4.15
CA VAL A 75 -2.00 -6.20 5.25
C VAL A 75 -3.03 -5.13 5.56
N LEU A 76 -3.54 -4.45 4.53
CA LEU A 76 -4.54 -3.40 4.68
C LEU A 76 -5.84 -3.93 5.32
N PHE A 77 -6.35 -5.06 4.82
CA PHE A 77 -7.54 -5.71 5.39
C PHE A 77 -7.30 -6.17 6.83
N SER A 78 -6.12 -6.70 7.13
CA SER A 78 -5.79 -7.15 8.49
C SER A 78 -5.81 -6.01 9.49
N MET A 79 -5.30 -4.84 9.12
CA MET A 79 -5.41 -3.65 9.96
C MET A 79 -6.88 -3.30 10.23
N GLY A 80 -7.73 -3.37 9.21
CA GLY A 80 -9.17 -3.14 9.36
C GLY A 80 -9.85 -4.16 10.29
N VAL A 81 -9.50 -5.43 10.16
CA VAL A 81 -10.02 -6.50 11.03
C VAL A 81 -9.60 -6.29 12.48
N LEU A 82 -8.40 -5.75 12.72
CA LEU A 82 -7.93 -5.39 14.05
C LEU A 82 -8.65 -4.17 14.65
N GLY A 83 -9.55 -3.54 13.91
CA GLY A 83 -10.34 -2.41 14.38
C GLY A 83 -9.76 -1.04 14.07
N VAL A 84 -8.72 -0.96 13.25
CA VAL A 84 -8.15 0.32 12.84
C VAL A 84 -9.12 1.01 11.87
N GLN A 85 -9.46 2.26 12.15
CA GLN A 85 -10.32 3.05 11.28
C GLN A 85 -9.51 3.67 10.15
N ASN A 86 -9.95 3.45 8.91
CA ASN A 86 -9.32 4.00 7.71
C ASN A 86 -7.81 3.71 7.64
N PRO A 87 -7.38 2.44 7.81
CA PRO A 87 -5.97 2.14 7.70
C PRO A 87 -5.47 2.44 6.28
N LYS A 88 -4.19 2.76 6.17
CA LYS A 88 -3.59 3.19 4.90
C LYS A 88 -2.44 2.28 4.50
N LEU A 89 -2.39 1.99 3.22
CA LEU A 89 -1.24 1.39 2.57
C LEU A 89 -0.70 2.41 1.57
N VAL A 90 0.58 2.72 1.66
CA VAL A 90 1.22 3.67 0.74
C VAL A 90 2.30 2.94 -0.04
N THR A 91 2.22 3.02 -1.35
CA THR A 91 3.28 2.50 -2.22
C THR A 91 4.03 3.65 -2.84
N ILE A 92 5.33 3.49 -3.02
CA ILE A 92 6.15 4.48 -3.69
C ILE A 92 7.07 3.81 -4.72
N TYR A 93 7.04 4.34 -5.92
CA TYR A 93 7.93 3.95 -6.99
C TYR A 93 8.71 5.17 -7.46
N SER A 94 10.04 5.05 -7.45
CA SER A 94 10.93 6.12 -7.88
C SER A 94 11.40 5.89 -9.31
N ASP A 95 11.32 6.93 -10.13
CA ASP A 95 11.83 6.93 -11.50
C ASP A 95 12.64 8.21 -11.72
N GLY A 96 13.96 8.08 -11.62
CA GLY A 96 14.86 9.22 -11.71
C GLY A 96 14.67 10.17 -10.52
N GLY A 97 14.42 11.45 -10.78
CA GLY A 97 14.21 12.46 -9.75
C GLY A 97 12.75 12.62 -9.30
N GLU A 98 11.87 11.76 -9.80
CA GLU A 98 10.44 11.82 -9.52
C GLU A 98 9.97 10.49 -8.93
N ALA A 99 8.97 10.55 -8.06
CA ALA A 99 8.35 9.36 -7.50
C ALA A 99 6.84 9.45 -7.60
N THR A 100 6.20 8.30 -7.81
CA THR A 100 4.75 8.17 -7.74
C THR A 100 4.40 7.58 -6.38
N VAL A 101 3.61 8.32 -5.61
CA VAL A 101 3.09 7.91 -4.30
C VAL A 101 1.62 7.59 -4.46
N SER A 102 1.23 6.38 -4.10
CA SER A 102 -0.16 5.94 -4.13
C SER A 102 -0.61 5.60 -2.72
N ILE A 103 -1.70 6.21 -2.27
CA ILE A 103 -2.27 6.01 -0.95
C ILE A 103 -3.58 5.25 -1.09
N TYR A 104 -3.62 4.06 -0.52
CA TYR A 104 -4.79 3.18 -0.51
C TYR A 104 -5.37 3.20 0.89
N THR A 105 -6.63 3.63 1.02
CA THR A 105 -7.32 3.73 2.31
C THR A 105 -8.49 2.77 2.34
N LEU A 106 -8.53 1.89 3.34
CA LEU A 106 -9.69 1.01 3.56
C LEU A 106 -10.76 1.82 4.29
N ARG A 107 -11.85 2.12 3.59
CA ARG A 107 -12.96 2.94 4.11
C ARG A 107 -13.96 2.13 4.91
N SER A 108 -14.16 0.87 4.51
CA SER A 108 -15.10 -0.01 5.20
C SER A 108 -14.72 -1.47 4.94
N LEU A 109 -14.89 -2.31 5.96
CA LEU A 109 -14.76 -3.76 5.77
C LEU A 109 -15.99 -4.28 5.04
N PRO A 110 -15.80 -5.16 4.03
CA PRO A 110 -16.92 -5.78 3.36
C PRO A 110 -17.72 -6.66 4.32
N PRO A 111 -19.06 -6.75 4.19
CA PRO A 111 -19.85 -7.67 4.99
C PRO A 111 -19.43 -9.13 4.81
N PRO A 112 -19.44 -9.96 5.88
CA PRO A 112 -18.98 -11.35 5.79
C PRO A 112 -19.75 -12.22 4.79
N ASP A 113 -21.01 -11.92 4.54
CA ASP A 113 -21.84 -12.65 3.57
C ASP A 113 -21.43 -12.38 2.12
N LEU A 114 -20.60 -11.36 1.87
CA LEU A 114 -20.05 -11.07 0.54
C LEU A 114 -18.67 -11.68 0.31
N VAL A 115 -18.19 -12.52 1.22
CA VAL A 115 -16.83 -13.11 1.10
C VAL A 115 -16.60 -13.80 -0.25
N PRO A 116 -17.53 -14.62 -0.81
CA PRO A 116 -17.29 -15.22 -2.12
C PRO A 116 -17.10 -14.19 -3.24
N LEU A 117 -17.84 -13.09 -3.22
CA LEU A 117 -17.70 -12.00 -4.19
C LEU A 117 -16.36 -11.29 -4.02
N ILE A 118 -15.93 -11.10 -2.79
CA ILE A 118 -14.64 -10.47 -2.46
C ILE A 118 -13.50 -11.33 -3.00
N GLU A 119 -13.56 -12.64 -2.79
CA GLU A 119 -12.56 -13.57 -3.30
C GLU A 119 -12.47 -13.53 -4.83
N GLU A 120 -13.62 -13.48 -5.51
CA GLU A 120 -13.67 -13.34 -6.96
C GLU A 120 -13.04 -12.03 -7.43
N GLN A 121 -13.35 -10.91 -6.78
CA GLN A 121 -12.79 -9.61 -7.13
C GLN A 121 -11.29 -9.56 -6.81
N ALA A 122 -10.86 -10.15 -5.71
CA ALA A 122 -9.46 -10.23 -5.34
C ALA A 122 -8.66 -11.03 -6.38
N LEU A 123 -9.21 -12.10 -6.91
CA LEU A 123 -8.56 -12.89 -7.97
C LEU A 123 -8.43 -12.09 -9.26
N LYS A 124 -9.47 -11.37 -9.66
CA LYS A 124 -9.41 -10.47 -10.83
C LYS A 124 -8.35 -9.39 -10.64
N TYR A 125 -8.29 -8.82 -9.46
CA TYR A 125 -7.29 -7.83 -9.12
C TYR A 125 -5.87 -8.40 -9.24
N GLU A 126 -5.63 -9.60 -8.71
CA GLU A 126 -4.34 -10.26 -8.77
C GLU A 126 -3.89 -10.45 -10.24
N GLN A 127 -4.79 -10.88 -11.12
CA GLN A 127 -4.49 -11.06 -12.53
C GLN A 127 -4.11 -9.74 -13.21
N LEU A 128 -4.84 -8.66 -12.93
CA LEU A 128 -4.55 -7.34 -13.50
C LEU A 128 -3.25 -6.76 -12.93
N SER A 129 -3.01 -6.94 -11.63
CA SER A 129 -1.79 -6.48 -10.98
C SER A 129 -0.55 -7.17 -11.55
N ALA A 130 -0.61 -8.47 -11.75
CA ALA A 130 0.50 -9.23 -12.35
C ALA A 130 0.85 -8.68 -13.74
N ARG A 131 -0.13 -8.36 -14.57
CA ARG A 131 0.10 -7.77 -15.89
C ARG A 131 0.74 -6.39 -15.78
N THR A 132 0.25 -5.55 -14.86
CA THR A 132 0.78 -4.20 -14.64
C THR A 132 2.23 -4.23 -14.19
N ASP A 133 2.60 -5.20 -13.36
CA ASP A 133 3.95 -5.34 -12.84
C ASP A 133 4.97 -5.74 -13.92
N PHE A 134 4.55 -6.55 -14.89
CA PHE A 134 5.47 -7.11 -15.89
C PHE A 134 5.45 -6.38 -17.23
N ASP A 135 4.48 -5.52 -17.46
CA ASP A 135 4.34 -4.80 -18.73
C ASP A 135 4.07 -3.32 -18.48
N PRO A 136 5.13 -2.48 -18.57
CA PRO A 136 4.95 -1.03 -18.36
C PRO A 136 4.14 -0.35 -19.47
N SER A 137 3.86 -1.04 -20.58
CA SER A 137 3.00 -0.51 -21.63
C SER A 137 1.51 -0.66 -21.33
N ILE A 138 1.17 -1.31 -20.24
CA ILE A 138 -0.22 -1.47 -19.81
C ILE A 138 -0.85 -0.11 -19.57
N SER A 139 -1.95 0.12 -20.27
CA SER A 139 -2.61 1.39 -20.38
C SER A 139 -3.25 1.85 -19.07
N GLU A 140 -3.48 3.14 -18.96
CA GLU A 140 -4.27 3.73 -17.87
C GLU A 140 -5.65 3.08 -17.72
N LYS A 141 -6.19 2.51 -18.80
CA LYS A 141 -7.46 1.79 -18.75
C LYS A 141 -7.40 0.61 -17.77
N GLN A 142 -6.33 -0.18 -17.79
CA GLN A 142 -6.18 -1.31 -16.88
C GLN A 142 -5.96 -0.86 -15.44
N LEU A 143 -5.25 0.23 -15.24
CA LEU A 143 -5.10 0.83 -13.93
C LEU A 143 -6.46 1.29 -13.38
N ARG A 144 -7.29 1.90 -14.23
CA ARG A 144 -8.67 2.28 -13.84
C ARG A 144 -9.53 1.06 -13.50
N GLU A 145 -9.36 -0.05 -14.22
CA GLU A 145 -10.05 -1.30 -13.91
C GLU A 145 -9.63 -1.84 -12.54
N GLN A 146 -8.34 -1.79 -12.22
CA GLN A 146 -7.85 -2.15 -10.88
C GLN A 146 -8.46 -1.25 -9.81
N HIS A 147 -8.47 0.06 -10.03
CA HIS A 147 -9.07 1.01 -9.08
C HIS A 147 -10.58 0.78 -8.90
N ALA A 148 -11.29 0.40 -9.96
CA ALA A 148 -12.71 0.05 -9.86
C ALA A 148 -12.92 -1.19 -8.99
N ILE A 149 -12.07 -2.19 -9.11
CA ILE A 149 -12.11 -3.38 -8.25
C ILE A 149 -11.82 -3.01 -6.80
N LEU A 150 -10.79 -2.20 -6.55
CA LEU A 150 -10.45 -1.74 -5.20
C LEU A 150 -11.60 -0.96 -4.57
N SER A 151 -12.28 -0.12 -5.34
CA SER A 151 -13.45 0.62 -4.86
C SER A 151 -14.56 -0.32 -4.39
N ARG A 152 -14.80 -1.41 -5.11
CA ARG A 152 -15.79 -2.43 -4.70
C ARG A 152 -15.37 -3.16 -3.42
N LEU A 153 -14.07 -3.23 -3.14
CA LEU A 153 -13.53 -3.81 -1.92
C LEU A 153 -13.50 -2.81 -0.75
N GLY A 154 -14.03 -1.60 -0.93
CA GLY A 154 -14.07 -0.57 0.09
C GLY A 154 -12.79 0.25 0.22
N ILE A 155 -11.95 0.24 -0.80
CA ILE A 155 -10.65 0.92 -0.82
C ILE A 155 -10.70 2.13 -1.72
N SER A 156 -10.34 3.30 -1.19
CA SER A 156 -10.13 4.51 -1.98
C SER A 156 -8.65 4.68 -2.34
N VAL A 157 -8.39 5.32 -3.48
CA VAL A 157 -7.03 5.51 -4.00
C VAL A 157 -6.77 6.99 -4.26
N GLU A 158 -5.64 7.48 -3.77
CA GLU A 158 -5.11 8.81 -4.08
C GLU A 158 -3.70 8.64 -4.64
N ARG A 159 -3.36 9.38 -5.68
CA ARG A 159 -2.04 9.28 -6.33
C ARG A 159 -1.42 10.66 -6.46
N TYR A 160 -0.13 10.74 -6.15
CA TYR A 160 0.65 11.97 -6.21
C TYR A 160 1.98 11.71 -6.91
N LYS A 161 2.40 12.68 -7.72
CA LYS A 161 3.77 12.73 -8.21
C LYS A 161 4.55 13.73 -7.38
N VAL A 162 5.68 13.30 -6.86
CA VAL A 162 6.52 14.12 -5.98
C VAL A 162 7.95 14.13 -6.50
N LYS A 163 8.64 15.26 -6.31
CA LYS A 163 10.06 15.33 -6.61
C LYS A 163 10.84 14.72 -5.45
N VAL A 164 11.80 13.87 -5.79
CA VAL A 164 12.71 13.29 -4.82
C VAL A 164 14.04 14.03 -4.95
N ALA A 165 14.49 14.64 -3.86
CA ALA A 165 15.79 15.31 -3.83
C ALA A 165 16.90 14.28 -4.06
N SER A 166 17.77 14.57 -5.02
CA SER A 166 18.91 13.73 -5.32
C SER A 166 19.99 13.84 -4.22
#